data_9ff1fbe95cc5f312add842f1251e031a
#
_entry.id   9ff1fbe95cc5f312add842f1251e031a
#
_cell.length_a   1.000
_cell.length_b   1.000
_cell.length_c   1.000
_cell.angle_alpha   90.00
_cell.angle_beta   90.00
_cell.angle_gamma   90.00
#
_symmetry.space_group_name_H-M   'P 1'
#
loop_
_entity.id
_entity.type
_entity.pdbx_description
1 polymer ?
#
loop_
_entity_poly.entity_id
_entity_poly.type
_entity_poly.pdbx_seq_one_letter_code
_entity_poly.pdbx_strand_id
1 'polypeptide(L)'
;RYNKLLYAKDELMPSYVAEDDKAKLEQDMEYAALINQVKEIDGETDKLIKELEGIEKRQADAEEKLEKAKEHLDEVDKEFSELEAKKNEYMSGSHTEQETKSYYARVNEVKRQLDRASEEAGVRERKNQELLNQIYLTKEKIEMTKSQTETYHNKLDEQTNERKQNLQRLWSAYYYKFRFSDDIFTELVKNYDRKHIVVIEEMLKEMHDSSDYSIYLDGDKLNVYTGGRKPIVFIYENGVFNGIFRDKSVS
;
A
#
# COMPACT_ATOMS: atom_id res chain seq x y z
N ARG A 1 -8.93 28.25 55.79
CA ARG A 1 -9.65 27.16 55.07
C ARG A 1 -9.34 27.21 53.55
N TYR A 2 -9.34 28.41 52.94
CA TYR A 2 -9.12 28.59 51.51
C TYR A 2 -7.67 28.19 51.11
N ASN A 3 -6.67 28.59 51.89
CA ASN A 3 -5.28 28.22 51.63
C ASN A 3 -4.99 26.72 51.78
N LYS A 4 -5.71 25.99 52.69
CA LYS A 4 -5.61 24.53 52.78
C LYS A 4 -6.16 23.79 51.58
N LEU A 5 -7.19 24.34 50.91
CA LEU A 5 -7.77 23.79 49.69
C LEU A 5 -6.89 24.03 48.49
N LEU A 6 -6.14 25.17 48.44
CA LEU A 6 -5.13 25.44 47.41
C LEU A 6 -3.93 24.50 47.52
N TYR A 7 -3.40 24.28 48.75
CA TYR A 7 -2.30 23.34 48.95
C TYR A 7 -2.69 21.89 48.66
N ALA A 8 -3.90 21.46 48.98
CA ALA A 8 -4.41 20.13 48.63
C ALA A 8 -4.60 19.97 47.10
N LYS A 9 -4.90 21.05 46.40
CA LYS A 9 -5.02 21.07 44.93
C LYS A 9 -3.66 20.94 44.28
N ASP A 10 -2.63 21.61 44.81
CA ASP A 10 -1.26 21.56 44.29
C ASP A 10 -0.58 20.20 44.56
N GLU A 11 -0.91 19.48 45.65
CA GLU A 11 -0.42 18.13 45.95
C GLU A 11 -1.12 17.03 45.11
N LEU A 12 -2.38 17.22 44.70
CA LEU A 12 -3.13 16.25 43.89
C LEU A 12 -2.94 16.46 42.37
N MET A 13 -2.62 17.68 41.96
CA MET A 13 -2.42 18.00 40.52
C MET A 13 -1.26 17.23 39.86
N PRO A 14 -0.08 17.04 40.49
CA PRO A 14 1.04 16.36 39.82
C PRO A 14 0.76 14.90 39.49
N SER A 15 0.04 14.16 40.35
CA SER A 15 -0.26 12.75 40.07
C SER A 15 -1.35 12.58 39.00
N TYR A 16 -2.36 13.44 39.01
CA TYR A 16 -3.44 13.40 38.00
C TYR A 16 -2.96 13.83 36.62
N VAL A 17 -2.13 14.89 36.56
CA VAL A 17 -1.51 15.36 35.32
C VAL A 17 -0.54 14.30 34.77
N ALA A 18 0.24 13.62 35.64
CA ALA A 18 1.17 12.58 35.22
C ALA A 18 0.45 11.32 34.67
N GLU A 19 -0.71 10.93 35.27
CA GLU A 19 -1.52 9.82 34.75
C GLU A 19 -2.19 10.17 33.41
N ASP A 20 -2.74 11.38 33.27
CA ASP A 20 -3.32 11.85 32.02
C ASP A 20 -2.26 11.99 30.92
N ASP A 21 -1.07 12.48 31.26
CA ASP A 21 0.06 12.56 30.32
C ASP A 21 0.58 11.19 29.88
N LYS A 22 0.58 10.21 30.78
CA LYS A 22 0.97 8.83 30.45
C LYS A 22 -0.06 8.19 29.51
N ALA A 23 -1.35 8.32 29.80
CA ALA A 23 -2.42 7.81 28.94
C ALA A 23 -2.39 8.45 27.55
N LYS A 24 -2.15 9.76 27.47
CA LYS A 24 -1.97 10.48 26.20
C LYS A 24 -0.74 10.01 25.43
N LEU A 25 0.36 9.74 26.11
CA LEU A 25 1.57 9.22 25.49
C LEU A 25 1.35 7.82 24.90
N GLU A 26 0.64 6.94 25.65
CA GLU A 26 0.28 5.61 25.15
C GLU A 26 -0.60 5.71 23.90
N GLN A 27 -1.62 6.55 23.89
CA GLN A 27 -2.46 6.81 22.70
C GLN A 27 -1.66 7.34 21.52
N ASP A 28 -0.67 8.22 21.75
CA ASP A 28 0.20 8.73 20.67
C ASP A 28 1.09 7.64 20.09
N MET A 29 1.59 6.73 20.94
CA MET A 29 2.38 5.58 20.51
C MET A 29 1.53 4.57 19.69
N GLU A 30 0.30 4.30 20.14
CA GLU A 30 -0.64 3.43 19.41
C GLU A 30 -1.00 4.01 18.03
N TYR A 31 -1.27 5.31 17.97
CA TYR A 31 -1.55 5.99 16.70
C TYR A 31 -0.37 5.96 15.74
N ALA A 32 0.85 6.22 16.23
CA ALA A 32 2.07 6.12 15.43
C ALA A 32 2.33 4.68 14.94
N ALA A 33 2.07 3.69 15.78
CA ALA A 33 2.18 2.28 15.41
C ALA A 33 1.18 1.91 14.30
N LEU A 34 -0.06 2.40 14.41
CA LEU A 34 -1.10 2.19 13.41
C LEU A 34 -0.74 2.81 12.04
N ILE A 35 -0.19 4.03 12.04
CA ILE A 35 0.32 4.67 10.82
C ILE A 35 1.40 3.81 10.15
N ASN A 36 2.32 3.25 10.93
CA ASN A 36 3.38 2.40 10.40
C ASN A 36 2.81 1.08 9.85
N GLN A 37 1.86 0.47 10.53
CA GLN A 37 1.17 -0.74 10.06
C GLN A 37 0.45 -0.50 8.72
N VAL A 38 -0.26 0.62 8.58
CA VAL A 38 -0.91 1.00 7.31
C VAL A 38 0.14 1.10 6.20
N LYS A 39 1.25 1.81 6.43
CA LYS A 39 2.32 1.96 5.43
C LYS A 39 2.97 0.62 5.04
N GLU A 40 3.16 -0.29 5.99
CA GLU A 40 3.73 -1.62 5.74
C GLU A 40 2.79 -2.45 4.85
N ILE A 41 1.50 -2.49 5.18
CA ILE A 41 0.49 -3.26 4.43
C ILE A 41 0.28 -2.67 3.04
N ASP A 42 0.22 -1.34 2.89
CA ASP A 42 0.15 -0.68 1.58
C ASP A 42 1.38 -1.05 0.73
N GLY A 43 2.57 -1.01 1.33
CA GLY A 43 3.80 -1.40 0.66
C GLY A 43 3.87 -2.89 0.29
N GLU A 44 3.24 -3.78 1.08
CA GLU A 44 3.12 -5.20 0.75
C GLU A 44 2.15 -5.42 -0.40
N THR A 45 1.02 -4.72 -0.40
CA THR A 45 0.04 -4.75 -1.49
C THR A 45 0.67 -4.33 -2.82
N ASP A 46 1.43 -3.25 -2.84
CA ASP A 46 2.15 -2.78 -4.03
C ASP A 46 3.18 -3.79 -4.54
N LYS A 47 3.88 -4.50 -3.64
CA LYS A 47 4.82 -5.55 -4.01
C LYS A 47 4.10 -6.74 -4.65
N LEU A 48 3.00 -7.19 -4.07
CA LEU A 48 2.19 -8.29 -4.61
C LEU A 48 1.60 -7.96 -5.99
N ILE A 49 1.16 -6.72 -6.21
CA ILE A 49 0.69 -6.26 -7.51
C ILE A 49 1.80 -6.35 -8.58
N LYS A 50 3.00 -5.88 -8.27
CA LYS A 50 4.15 -5.97 -9.18
C LYS A 50 4.58 -7.41 -9.44
N GLU A 51 4.51 -8.27 -8.42
CA GLU A 51 4.76 -9.70 -8.56
C GLU A 51 3.74 -10.35 -9.50
N LEU A 52 2.45 -10.03 -9.34
CA LEU A 52 1.38 -10.50 -10.21
C LEU A 52 1.62 -10.12 -11.68
N GLU A 53 1.93 -8.85 -11.96
CA GLU A 53 2.25 -8.37 -13.30
C GLU A 53 3.43 -9.15 -13.92
N GLY A 54 4.44 -9.45 -13.11
CA GLY A 54 5.59 -10.25 -13.54
C GLY A 54 5.24 -11.71 -13.84
N ILE A 55 4.30 -12.31 -13.09
CA ILE A 55 3.84 -13.68 -13.33
C ILE A 55 2.93 -13.71 -14.57
N GLU A 56 2.00 -12.78 -14.70
CA GLU A 56 1.08 -12.68 -15.87
C GLU A 56 1.87 -12.52 -17.17
N LYS A 57 2.94 -11.73 -17.19
CA LYS A 57 3.83 -11.63 -18.36
C LYS A 57 4.50 -12.95 -18.70
N ARG A 58 5.01 -13.68 -17.68
CA ARG A 58 5.63 -14.99 -17.89
C ARG A 58 4.64 -16.04 -18.36
N GLN A 59 3.40 -15.95 -17.90
CA GLN A 59 2.30 -16.83 -18.32
C GLN A 59 1.94 -16.59 -19.80
N ALA A 60 1.82 -15.33 -20.23
CA ALA A 60 1.59 -14.99 -21.63
C ALA A 60 2.69 -15.53 -22.56
N ASP A 61 3.98 -15.38 -22.16
CA ASP A 61 5.11 -15.97 -22.87
C ASP A 61 5.06 -17.51 -22.91
N ALA A 62 4.61 -18.14 -21.83
CA ALA A 62 4.50 -19.59 -21.75
C ALA A 62 3.33 -20.11 -22.60
N GLU A 63 2.23 -19.40 -22.66
CA GLU A 63 1.06 -19.70 -23.48
C GLU A 63 1.38 -19.64 -24.97
N GLU A 64 2.09 -18.61 -25.43
CA GLU A 64 2.55 -18.50 -26.81
C GLU A 64 3.47 -19.67 -27.21
N LYS A 65 4.37 -20.05 -26.29
CA LYS A 65 5.27 -21.21 -26.53
C LYS A 65 4.54 -22.54 -26.52
N LEU A 66 3.49 -22.68 -25.70
CA LEU A 66 2.64 -23.85 -25.68
C LEU A 66 1.86 -23.98 -26.98
N GLU A 67 1.30 -22.89 -27.47
CA GLU A 67 0.56 -22.87 -28.75
C GLU A 67 1.45 -23.32 -29.91
N LYS A 68 2.65 -22.75 -30.04
CA LYS A 68 3.63 -23.17 -31.05
C LYS A 68 4.02 -24.65 -30.93
N ALA A 69 4.14 -25.17 -29.71
CA ALA A 69 4.46 -26.58 -29.50
C ALA A 69 3.29 -27.50 -29.88
N LYS A 70 2.06 -27.07 -29.66
CA LYS A 70 0.86 -27.79 -30.08
C LYS A 70 0.70 -27.78 -31.60
N GLU A 71 0.91 -26.63 -32.25
CA GLU A 71 0.93 -26.53 -33.72
C GLU A 71 1.97 -27.48 -34.32
N HIS A 72 3.18 -27.50 -33.79
CA HIS A 72 4.24 -28.42 -34.26
C HIS A 72 3.86 -29.90 -34.02
N LEU A 73 3.27 -30.21 -32.87
CA LEU A 73 2.77 -31.58 -32.59
C LEU A 73 1.72 -32.02 -33.61
N ASP A 74 0.75 -31.15 -33.92
CA ASP A 74 -0.32 -31.41 -34.89
C ASP A 74 0.25 -31.61 -36.31
N GLU A 75 1.25 -30.82 -36.72
CA GLU A 75 1.96 -30.98 -37.99
C GLU A 75 2.63 -32.36 -38.12
N VAL A 76 3.39 -32.74 -37.08
CA VAL A 76 4.11 -34.03 -37.05
C VAL A 76 3.15 -35.21 -36.96
N ASP A 77 2.07 -35.10 -36.19
CA ASP A 77 1.03 -36.12 -36.08
C ASP A 77 0.32 -36.32 -37.42
N LYS A 78 0.02 -35.26 -38.13
CA LYS A 78 -0.53 -35.33 -39.50
C LYS A 78 0.42 -36.05 -40.47
N GLU A 79 1.72 -35.71 -40.46
CA GLU A 79 2.72 -36.41 -41.28
C GLU A 79 2.80 -37.87 -40.93
N PHE A 80 2.81 -38.22 -39.63
CA PHE A 80 2.80 -39.61 -39.16
C PHE A 80 1.58 -40.38 -39.64
N SER A 81 0.41 -39.78 -39.53
CA SER A 81 -0.87 -40.35 -39.97
C SER A 81 -0.88 -40.60 -41.51
N GLU A 82 -0.37 -39.67 -42.29
CA GLU A 82 -0.22 -39.83 -43.76
C GLU A 82 0.74 -40.97 -44.12
N LEU A 83 1.83 -41.13 -43.40
CA LEU A 83 2.76 -42.26 -43.59
C LEU A 83 2.12 -43.60 -43.19
N GLU A 84 1.43 -43.65 -42.04
CA GLU A 84 0.68 -44.87 -41.60
C GLU A 84 -0.38 -45.31 -42.62
N ALA A 85 -1.11 -44.37 -43.24
CA ALA A 85 -2.09 -44.63 -44.27
C ALA A 85 -1.48 -45.34 -45.51
N LYS A 86 -0.19 -45.08 -45.84
CA LYS A 86 0.52 -45.69 -46.95
C LYS A 86 1.15 -47.04 -46.61
N LYS A 87 1.10 -47.49 -45.37
CA LYS A 87 1.71 -48.71 -44.86
C LYS A 87 1.35 -49.95 -45.64
N ASN A 88 0.02 -50.10 -45.91
CA ASN A 88 -0.51 -51.26 -46.64
C ASN A 88 -0.01 -51.30 -48.09
N GLU A 89 0.21 -50.15 -48.75
CA GLU A 89 0.73 -50.05 -50.08
C GLU A 89 2.18 -50.57 -50.13
N TYR A 90 3.03 -50.16 -49.18
CA TYR A 90 4.41 -50.67 -49.11
C TYR A 90 4.51 -52.16 -48.66
N MET A 91 3.54 -52.65 -47.89
CA MET A 91 3.48 -54.06 -47.49
C MET A 91 2.97 -54.99 -48.62
N SER A 92 2.25 -54.48 -49.61
CA SER A 92 1.71 -55.30 -50.73
C SER A 92 2.75 -55.79 -51.71
N GLY A 93 4.02 -55.41 -51.56
CA GLY A 93 5.15 -55.84 -52.44
C GLY A 93 5.22 -55.12 -53.77
N SER A 94 4.51 -54.03 -53.96
CA SER A 94 4.50 -53.19 -55.18
C SER A 94 5.74 -52.32 -55.33
N HIS A 95 6.62 -52.25 -54.28
CA HIS A 95 7.78 -51.39 -54.20
C HIS A 95 9.09 -52.18 -54.12
N THR A 96 10.19 -51.55 -54.56
CA THR A 96 11.53 -52.13 -54.42
C THR A 96 11.93 -52.28 -52.95
N GLU A 97 12.86 -53.17 -52.65
CA GLU A 97 13.36 -53.37 -51.31
C GLU A 97 13.99 -52.07 -50.72
N GLN A 98 14.62 -51.28 -51.60
CA GLN A 98 15.23 -50.01 -51.19
C GLN A 98 14.18 -48.92 -50.84
N GLU A 99 13.09 -48.84 -51.62
CA GLU A 99 11.95 -47.91 -51.32
C GLU A 99 11.26 -48.33 -50.02
N THR A 100 11.07 -49.60 -49.78
CA THR A 100 10.46 -50.15 -48.57
C THR A 100 11.35 -49.80 -47.33
N LYS A 101 12.66 -49.99 -47.45
CA LYS A 101 13.60 -49.65 -46.37
C LYS A 101 13.57 -48.12 -46.09
N SER A 102 13.56 -47.28 -47.11
CA SER A 102 13.47 -45.82 -46.98
C SER A 102 12.18 -45.38 -46.31
N TYR A 103 11.07 -45.99 -46.69
CA TYR A 103 9.76 -45.73 -46.06
C TYR A 103 9.78 -46.04 -44.54
N TYR A 104 10.26 -47.23 -44.13
CA TYR A 104 10.30 -47.57 -42.70
C TYR A 104 11.31 -46.71 -41.95
N ALA A 105 12.38 -46.29 -42.55
CA ALA A 105 13.34 -45.34 -41.94
C ALA A 105 12.63 -43.99 -41.68
N ARG A 106 11.84 -43.47 -42.65
CA ARG A 106 11.05 -42.25 -42.47
C ARG A 106 9.99 -42.37 -41.40
N VAL A 107 9.22 -43.47 -41.42
CA VAL A 107 8.19 -43.76 -40.37
C VAL A 107 8.83 -43.74 -38.98
N ASN A 108 9.94 -44.41 -38.79
CA ASN A 108 10.64 -44.43 -37.51
C ASN A 108 11.16 -43.06 -37.10
N GLU A 109 11.66 -42.25 -38.04
CA GLU A 109 12.10 -40.90 -37.75
C GLU A 109 10.96 -39.95 -37.35
N VAL A 110 9.85 -39.97 -38.13
CA VAL A 110 8.67 -39.14 -37.80
C VAL A 110 8.06 -39.56 -36.49
N LYS A 111 8.05 -40.89 -36.18
CA LYS A 111 7.58 -41.37 -34.87
C LYS A 111 8.43 -40.80 -33.72
N ARG A 112 9.75 -40.77 -33.87
CA ARG A 112 10.62 -40.16 -32.84
C ARG A 112 10.38 -38.68 -32.73
N GLN A 113 10.09 -37.99 -33.82
CA GLN A 113 9.75 -36.56 -33.81
C GLN A 113 8.41 -36.33 -33.10
N LEU A 114 7.41 -37.18 -33.35
CA LEU A 114 6.11 -37.12 -32.66
C LEU A 114 6.22 -37.34 -31.15
N ASP A 115 7.03 -38.34 -30.74
CA ASP A 115 7.28 -38.61 -29.32
C ASP A 115 7.91 -37.38 -28.63
N ARG A 116 8.91 -36.74 -29.28
CA ARG A 116 9.57 -35.53 -28.79
C ARG A 116 8.62 -34.31 -28.75
N ALA A 117 7.86 -34.08 -29.80
CA ALA A 117 6.89 -32.98 -29.88
C ALA A 117 5.81 -33.12 -28.80
N SER A 118 5.33 -34.35 -28.57
CA SER A 118 4.36 -34.66 -27.52
C SER A 118 4.94 -34.40 -26.12
N GLU A 119 6.17 -34.85 -25.87
CA GLU A 119 6.84 -34.59 -24.60
C GLU A 119 7.05 -33.09 -24.37
N GLU A 120 7.49 -32.35 -25.40
CA GLU A 120 7.69 -30.88 -25.32
C GLU A 120 6.37 -30.16 -25.04
N ALA A 121 5.30 -30.47 -25.76
CA ALA A 121 3.98 -29.89 -25.51
C ALA A 121 3.51 -30.16 -24.08
N GLY A 122 3.66 -31.40 -23.59
CA GLY A 122 3.30 -31.78 -22.23
C GLY A 122 4.12 -31.05 -21.14
N VAL A 123 5.41 -30.79 -21.38
CA VAL A 123 6.25 -29.99 -20.45
C VAL A 123 5.78 -28.53 -20.43
N ARG A 124 5.50 -27.94 -21.59
CA ARG A 124 5.02 -26.56 -21.70
C ARG A 124 3.63 -26.38 -21.07
N GLU A 125 2.75 -27.35 -21.25
CA GLU A 125 1.41 -27.33 -20.66
C GLU A 125 1.48 -27.34 -19.12
N ARG A 126 2.32 -28.22 -18.54
CA ARG A 126 2.53 -28.25 -17.08
C ARG A 126 3.06 -26.94 -16.57
N LYS A 127 4.01 -26.31 -17.27
CA LYS A 127 4.57 -25.02 -16.90
C LYS A 127 3.53 -23.89 -16.97
N ASN A 128 2.70 -23.89 -18.00
CA ASN A 128 1.62 -22.91 -18.13
C ASN A 128 0.59 -23.06 -16.99
N GLN A 129 0.21 -24.28 -16.67
CA GLN A 129 -0.69 -24.58 -15.55
C GLN A 129 -0.10 -24.16 -14.20
N GLU A 130 1.19 -24.34 -13.99
CA GLU A 130 1.88 -23.88 -12.78
C GLU A 130 1.84 -22.36 -12.64
N LEU A 131 2.06 -21.62 -13.73
CA LEU A 131 1.97 -20.16 -13.74
C LEU A 131 0.53 -19.67 -13.49
N LEU A 132 -0.46 -20.31 -14.07
CA LEU A 132 -1.88 -20.01 -13.79
C LEU A 132 -2.23 -20.21 -12.31
N ASN A 133 -1.73 -21.28 -11.69
CA ASN A 133 -1.89 -21.51 -10.26
C ASN A 133 -1.20 -20.43 -9.41
N GLN A 134 -0.01 -19.98 -9.81
CA GLN A 134 0.68 -18.88 -9.13
C GLN A 134 -0.10 -17.57 -9.23
N ILE A 135 -0.66 -17.25 -10.41
CA ILE A 135 -1.54 -16.09 -10.62
C ILE A 135 -2.73 -16.16 -9.67
N TYR A 136 -3.41 -17.30 -9.61
CA TYR A 136 -4.55 -17.48 -8.73
C TYR A 136 -4.21 -17.24 -7.26
N LEU A 137 -3.15 -17.87 -6.76
CA LEU A 137 -2.70 -17.73 -5.38
C LEU A 137 -2.25 -16.30 -5.04
N THR A 138 -1.59 -15.63 -6.00
CA THR A 138 -1.16 -14.25 -5.80
C THR A 138 -2.36 -13.29 -5.77
N LYS A 139 -3.37 -13.50 -6.62
CA LYS A 139 -4.62 -12.72 -6.60
C LYS A 139 -5.38 -12.91 -5.27
N GLU A 140 -5.44 -14.13 -4.76
CA GLU A 140 -6.05 -14.42 -3.46
C GLU A 140 -5.32 -13.68 -2.31
N LYS A 141 -3.99 -13.69 -2.31
CA LYS A 141 -3.19 -12.92 -1.34
C LYS A 141 -3.46 -11.42 -1.43
N ILE A 142 -3.52 -10.87 -2.64
CA ILE A 142 -3.83 -9.45 -2.85
C ILE A 142 -5.19 -9.09 -2.26
N GLU A 143 -6.22 -9.89 -2.48
CA GLU A 143 -7.55 -9.64 -1.93
C GLU A 143 -7.57 -9.72 -0.40
N MET A 144 -6.86 -10.68 0.19
CA MET A 144 -6.70 -10.76 1.65
C MET A 144 -5.98 -9.51 2.21
N THR A 145 -4.88 -9.10 1.58
CA THR A 145 -4.11 -7.94 2.02
C THR A 145 -4.91 -6.66 1.87
N LYS A 146 -5.66 -6.48 0.77
CA LYS A 146 -6.57 -5.33 0.59
C LYS A 146 -7.65 -5.25 1.67
N SER A 147 -8.27 -6.37 2.04
CA SER A 147 -9.25 -6.40 3.12
C SER A 147 -8.63 -6.00 4.48
N GLN A 148 -7.40 -6.43 4.75
CA GLN A 148 -6.65 -5.98 5.92
C GLN A 148 -6.34 -4.48 5.85
N THR A 149 -5.85 -4.00 4.71
CA THR A 149 -5.59 -2.57 4.45
C THR A 149 -6.82 -1.72 4.76
N GLU A 150 -7.98 -2.08 4.23
CA GLU A 150 -9.24 -1.37 4.49
C GLU A 150 -9.58 -1.34 5.99
N THR A 151 -9.39 -2.45 6.70
CA THR A 151 -9.62 -2.53 8.14
C THR A 151 -8.71 -1.58 8.93
N TYR A 152 -7.42 -1.51 8.57
CA TYR A 152 -6.47 -0.63 9.24
C TYR A 152 -6.67 0.84 8.87
N HIS A 153 -7.02 1.15 7.62
CA HIS A 153 -7.38 2.51 7.22
C HIS A 153 -8.60 3.01 7.98
N ASN A 154 -9.65 2.21 8.09
CA ASN A 154 -10.84 2.56 8.86
C ASN A 154 -10.52 2.86 10.33
N LYS A 155 -9.70 2.02 10.97
CA LYS A 155 -9.22 2.28 12.35
C LYS A 155 -8.41 3.57 12.46
N LEU A 156 -7.54 3.84 11.48
CA LEU A 156 -6.74 5.07 11.45
C LEU A 156 -7.63 6.30 11.30
N ASP A 157 -8.64 6.24 10.43
CA ASP A 157 -9.60 7.31 10.23
C ASP A 157 -10.45 7.56 11.49
N GLU A 158 -10.91 6.50 12.16
CA GLU A 158 -11.62 6.62 13.44
C GLU A 158 -10.76 7.32 14.51
N GLN A 159 -9.53 6.86 14.72
CA GLN A 159 -8.61 7.47 15.69
C GLN A 159 -8.24 8.91 15.29
N THR A 160 -8.03 9.18 14.01
CA THR A 160 -7.78 10.52 13.51
C THR A 160 -8.95 11.47 13.81
N ASN A 161 -10.17 11.02 13.57
CA ASN A 161 -11.38 11.79 13.84
C ASN A 161 -11.59 12.03 15.33
N GLU A 162 -11.34 11.04 16.18
CA GLU A 162 -11.43 11.19 17.64
C GLU A 162 -10.42 12.21 18.16
N ARG A 163 -9.15 12.11 17.74
CA ARG A 163 -8.09 13.06 18.10
C ARG A 163 -8.43 14.48 17.65
N LYS A 164 -8.94 14.63 16.42
CA LYS A 164 -9.42 15.90 15.88
C LYS A 164 -10.51 16.52 16.73
N GLN A 165 -11.53 15.74 17.08
CA GLN A 165 -12.65 16.23 17.90
C GLN A 165 -12.20 16.63 19.31
N ASN A 166 -11.27 15.87 19.90
CA ASN A 166 -10.72 16.16 21.20
C ASN A 166 -9.94 17.48 21.18
N LEU A 167 -9.05 17.67 20.20
CA LEU A 167 -8.28 18.89 20.03
C LEU A 167 -9.20 20.10 19.78
N GLN A 168 -10.20 19.95 18.91
CA GLN A 168 -11.18 20.98 18.61
C GLN A 168 -11.96 21.41 19.86
N ARG A 169 -12.41 20.46 20.69
CA ARG A 169 -13.10 20.75 21.95
C ARG A 169 -12.18 21.50 22.92
N LEU A 170 -10.95 21.04 23.09
CA LEU A 170 -9.98 21.68 23.97
C LEU A 170 -9.68 23.12 23.52
N TRP A 171 -9.33 23.31 22.26
CA TRP A 171 -8.98 24.65 21.77
C TRP A 171 -10.16 25.62 21.77
N SER A 172 -11.36 25.15 21.47
CA SER A 172 -12.59 25.98 21.57
C SER A 172 -12.89 26.40 23.02
N ALA A 173 -12.56 25.57 24.00
CA ALA A 173 -12.76 25.89 25.40
C ALA A 173 -11.67 26.80 25.97
N TYR A 174 -10.40 26.54 25.66
CA TYR A 174 -9.27 27.29 26.21
C TYR A 174 -8.98 28.60 25.48
N TYR A 175 -9.15 28.61 24.15
CA TYR A 175 -8.83 29.75 23.29
C TYR A 175 -10.09 30.40 22.70
N TYR A 176 -11.10 30.62 23.53
CA TYR A 176 -12.43 31.09 23.13
C TYR A 176 -12.47 32.45 22.42
N LYS A 177 -11.37 33.25 22.50
CA LYS A 177 -11.22 34.50 21.75
C LYS A 177 -11.00 34.28 20.26
N PHE A 178 -10.54 33.06 19.87
CA PHE A 178 -10.20 32.72 18.51
C PHE A 178 -11.17 31.67 17.96
N ARG A 179 -11.35 31.70 16.66
CA ARG A 179 -12.05 30.64 15.93
C ARG A 179 -11.04 29.90 15.07
N PHE A 180 -11.24 28.60 14.88
CA PHE A 180 -10.38 27.75 14.08
C PHE A 180 -11.22 27.04 13.03
N SER A 181 -10.75 27.02 11.79
CA SER A 181 -11.38 26.21 10.75
C SER A 181 -11.16 24.71 11.03
N ASP A 182 -12.06 23.90 10.54
CA ASP A 182 -12.00 22.44 10.70
C ASP A 182 -10.75 21.82 10.05
N ASP A 183 -10.27 22.42 8.97
CA ASP A 183 -9.08 21.99 8.24
C ASP A 183 -7.80 22.08 9.07
N ILE A 184 -7.70 23.06 9.96
CA ILE A 184 -6.55 23.21 10.87
C ILE A 184 -6.41 21.99 11.76
N PHE A 185 -7.49 21.51 12.37
CA PHE A 185 -7.45 20.35 13.25
C PHE A 185 -7.10 19.08 12.48
N THR A 186 -7.61 18.94 11.25
CA THR A 186 -7.28 17.83 10.37
C THR A 186 -5.77 17.82 10.03
N GLU A 187 -5.23 18.98 9.68
CA GLU A 187 -3.81 19.13 9.37
C GLU A 187 -2.94 18.88 10.59
N LEU A 188 -3.31 19.40 11.77
CA LEU A 188 -2.59 19.21 13.01
C LEU A 188 -2.46 17.73 13.38
N VAL A 189 -3.57 17.00 13.35
CA VAL A 189 -3.58 15.59 13.76
C VAL A 189 -2.81 14.71 12.75
N LYS A 190 -2.87 15.02 11.46
CA LYS A 190 -2.20 14.21 10.42
C LYS A 190 -0.70 14.46 10.32
N ASN A 191 -0.25 15.69 10.50
CA ASN A 191 1.08 16.12 10.10
C ASN A 191 1.98 16.64 11.23
N TYR A 192 1.43 16.75 12.46
CA TYR A 192 2.20 17.29 13.60
C TYR A 192 2.11 16.34 14.80
N ASP A 193 3.28 16.08 15.39
CA ASP A 193 3.37 15.31 16.62
C ASP A 193 3.01 16.16 17.85
N ARG A 194 2.88 15.50 19.00
CA ARG A 194 2.51 16.15 20.26
C ARG A 194 3.46 17.29 20.63
N LYS A 195 4.76 17.17 20.36
CA LYS A 195 5.74 18.21 20.71
C LYS A 195 5.46 19.49 19.94
N HIS A 196 5.11 19.37 18.67
CA HIS A 196 4.69 20.50 17.87
C HIS A 196 3.40 21.14 18.40
N ILE A 197 2.41 20.29 18.73
CA ILE A 197 1.12 20.77 19.25
C ILE A 197 1.30 21.53 20.57
N VAL A 198 2.11 21.03 21.51
CA VAL A 198 2.39 21.70 22.78
C VAL A 198 2.97 23.10 22.56
N VAL A 199 3.97 23.25 21.68
CA VAL A 199 4.56 24.56 21.38
C VAL A 199 3.56 25.51 20.72
N ILE A 200 2.66 24.98 19.87
CA ILE A 200 1.57 25.75 19.28
C ILE A 200 0.59 26.22 20.37
N GLU A 201 0.23 25.33 21.29
CA GLU A 201 -0.67 25.64 22.41
C GLU A 201 -0.09 26.69 23.36
N GLU A 202 1.23 26.64 23.64
CA GLU A 202 1.93 27.67 24.41
C GLU A 202 1.84 29.04 23.73
N MET A 203 2.10 29.11 22.42
CA MET A 203 1.98 30.35 21.66
C MET A 203 0.53 30.88 21.60
N LEU A 204 -0.43 30.00 21.37
CA LEU A 204 -1.86 30.38 21.37
C LEU A 204 -2.31 30.88 22.74
N LYS A 205 -1.78 30.31 23.82
CA LYS A 205 -2.04 30.76 25.20
C LYS A 205 -1.49 32.15 25.44
N GLU A 206 -0.24 32.40 25.10
CA GLU A 206 0.38 33.73 25.23
C GLU A 206 -0.42 34.77 24.44
N MET A 207 -0.78 34.46 23.22
CA MET A 207 -1.61 35.31 22.36
C MET A 207 -3.01 35.53 22.95
N HIS A 208 -3.65 34.51 23.51
CA HIS A 208 -4.98 34.59 24.12
C HIS A 208 -4.96 35.43 25.40
N ASP A 209 -3.92 35.31 26.23
CA ASP A 209 -3.79 36.02 27.49
C ASP A 209 -3.36 37.48 27.29
N SER A 210 -2.83 37.82 26.13
CA SER A 210 -2.47 39.20 25.78
C SER A 210 -3.67 40.11 25.63
N SER A 211 -3.52 41.37 26.04
CA SER A 211 -4.50 42.43 25.77
C SER A 211 -4.45 42.91 24.31
N ASP A 212 -3.27 42.78 23.67
CA ASP A 212 -3.05 43.09 22.26
C ASP A 212 -2.37 41.89 21.60
N TYR A 213 -3.16 41.05 20.98
CA TYR A 213 -2.68 39.86 20.28
C TYR A 213 -2.05 40.18 18.92
N SER A 214 -2.22 41.39 18.40
CA SER A 214 -1.63 41.77 17.11
C SER A 214 -0.08 41.75 17.13
N ILE A 215 0.53 41.87 18.30
CA ILE A 215 1.99 41.79 18.47
C ILE A 215 2.58 40.40 18.13
N TYR A 216 1.75 39.35 18.12
CA TYR A 216 2.16 38.00 17.77
C TYR A 216 2.03 37.71 16.27
N LEU A 217 1.39 38.60 15.52
CA LEU A 217 1.11 38.45 14.11
C LEU A 217 2.11 39.22 13.24
N ASP A 218 2.57 38.60 12.19
CA ASP A 218 3.27 39.21 11.07
C ASP A 218 2.29 39.37 9.90
N GLY A 219 1.63 40.50 9.85
CA GLY A 219 0.46 40.69 8.97
C GLY A 219 -0.72 39.82 9.38
N ASP A 220 -1.06 38.87 8.53
CA ASP A 220 -2.10 37.87 8.74
C ASP A 220 -1.54 36.51 9.23
N LYS A 221 -0.25 36.44 9.62
CA LYS A 221 0.45 35.18 9.91
C LYS A 221 0.90 35.11 11.36
N LEU A 222 0.59 33.98 12.01
CA LEU A 222 1.21 33.58 13.27
C LEU A 222 2.31 32.57 12.97
N ASN A 223 3.56 32.93 13.28
CA ASN A 223 4.72 32.08 13.04
C ASN A 223 5.12 31.37 14.34
N VAL A 224 4.99 30.04 14.38
CA VAL A 224 5.31 29.20 15.55
C VAL A 224 6.59 28.38 15.27
N TYR A 225 7.65 28.64 16.06
CA TYR A 225 8.93 27.95 15.94
C TYR A 225 9.02 26.77 16.91
N THR A 226 9.03 25.55 16.37
CA THR A 226 9.05 24.30 17.14
C THR A 226 10.43 23.62 17.18
N GLY A 227 11.48 24.43 17.37
CA GLY A 227 12.87 23.94 17.43
C GLY A 227 13.57 23.76 16.08
N GLY A 228 12.89 24.01 14.97
CA GLY A 228 13.47 24.02 13.61
C GLY A 228 13.73 25.43 13.08
N ARG A 229 14.44 25.54 11.95
CA ARG A 229 14.68 26.82 11.26
C ARG A 229 13.42 27.38 10.58
N LYS A 230 12.43 26.54 10.35
CA LYS A 230 11.22 26.90 9.60
C LYS A 230 10.02 26.88 10.54
N PRO A 231 9.22 27.97 10.58
CA PRO A 231 8.04 28.02 11.44
C PRO A 231 6.89 27.17 10.87
N ILE A 232 6.00 26.80 11.76
CA ILE A 232 4.63 26.43 11.42
C ILE A 232 3.87 27.77 11.32
N VAL A 233 3.23 28.00 10.19
CA VAL A 233 2.55 29.26 9.89
C VAL A 233 1.05 29.05 9.93
N PHE A 234 0.38 29.81 10.78
CA PHE A 234 -1.09 29.88 10.78
C PHE A 234 -1.52 31.15 10.06
N ILE A 235 -2.55 31.07 9.25
CA ILE A 235 -3.22 32.23 8.65
C ILE A 235 -4.36 32.67 9.55
N TYR A 236 -4.32 33.94 9.95
CA TYR A 236 -5.31 34.54 10.83
C TYR A 236 -5.99 35.73 10.15
N GLU A 237 -7.26 35.57 9.81
CA GLU A 237 -8.04 36.60 9.15
C GLU A 237 -9.41 36.78 9.83
N ASN A 238 -9.78 38.03 10.11
CA ASN A 238 -11.10 38.39 10.67
C ASN A 238 -11.48 37.59 11.94
N GLY A 239 -10.52 37.31 12.82
CA GLY A 239 -10.78 36.60 14.06
C GLY A 239 -10.79 35.07 13.91
N VAL A 240 -10.41 34.54 12.75
CA VAL A 240 -10.42 33.12 12.43
C VAL A 240 -9.05 32.65 11.97
N PHE A 241 -8.54 31.58 12.56
CA PHE A 241 -7.46 30.81 11.99
C PHE A 241 -8.02 29.91 10.91
N ASN A 242 -7.68 30.12 9.64
CA ASN A 242 -8.27 29.45 8.49
C ASN A 242 -7.30 28.60 7.69
N GLY A 243 -5.99 28.62 8.02
CA GLY A 243 -4.98 27.81 7.38
C GLY A 243 -3.79 27.53 8.28
N ILE A 244 -3.12 26.42 8.02
CA ILE A 244 -1.87 26.03 8.67
C ILE A 244 -0.95 25.37 7.64
N PHE A 245 0.30 25.72 7.62
CA PHE A 245 1.32 25.08 6.76
C PHE A 245 2.71 25.23 7.36
N ARG A 246 3.63 24.36 6.94
CA ARG A 246 5.05 24.54 7.23
C ARG A 246 5.68 25.32 6.08
N ASP A 247 6.29 26.44 6.38
CA ASP A 247 6.95 27.24 5.34
C ASP A 247 8.02 26.42 4.61
N LYS A 248 7.82 26.22 3.30
CA LYS A 248 8.76 25.50 2.43
C LYS A 248 9.76 26.42 1.75
N SER A 249 9.56 27.72 1.86
CA SER A 249 10.42 28.72 1.24
C SER A 249 11.65 28.95 2.12
N VAL A 250 12.71 28.36 1.82
CA VAL A 250 14.15 28.68 1.90
C VAL A 250 14.93 27.37 1.89
N SER A 251 15.31 26.93 0.71
CA SER A 251 16.41 25.98 0.52
C SER A 251 17.69 26.77 0.46
#